data_be1a56be4b9cf7730201b83c4a53b73d
#
_entry.id   be1a56be4b9cf7730201b83c4a53b73d
#
_cell.length_a   1.000
_cell.length_b   1.000
_cell.length_c   1.000
_cell.angle_alpha   90.00
_cell.angle_beta   90.00
_cell.angle_gamma   90.00
#
_symmetry.space_group_name_H-M   'P 1'
#
loop_
_entity.id
_entity.type
_entity.pdbx_description
1 polymer ?
#
loop_
_entity_poly.entity_id
_entity_poly.type
_entity_poly.pdbx_seq_one_letter_code
_entity_poly.pdbx_strand_id
1 'polypeptide(L)'
;MSIAGEPVATTEPSLNALIDTAVAGLNDIILGKETQVRLCLACLFARGHLLIEDIPGVGKTTLAHALARSLGLSYQRIQFTSDLLPADIIGVSVFEADTGQFRFHRGPVFAQLVLADEVNRATPKAQSALLEAMEEHQ
;
A
#
# COMPACT_ATOMS: atom_id res chain seq x y z
N MET A 1 28.21 -41.78 -21.17
CA MET A 1 26.75 -41.77 -21.04
C MET A 1 26.36 -40.49 -20.33
N SER A 2 25.94 -39.48 -21.11
CA SER A 2 25.59 -38.17 -20.59
C SER A 2 24.10 -38.15 -20.29
N ILE A 3 23.74 -38.05 -19.01
CA ILE A 3 22.36 -37.81 -18.62
C ILE A 3 22.15 -36.29 -18.73
N ALA A 4 21.64 -35.86 -19.88
CA ALA A 4 21.11 -34.52 -20.00
C ALA A 4 19.90 -34.42 -19.09
N GLY A 5 20.09 -33.81 -17.91
CA GLY A 5 18.94 -33.41 -17.09
C GLY A 5 18.12 -32.39 -17.86
N GLU A 6 16.91 -32.76 -18.23
CA GLU A 6 15.94 -31.79 -18.76
C GLU A 6 15.79 -30.65 -17.76
N PRO A 7 15.82 -29.39 -18.22
CA PRO A 7 15.51 -28.26 -17.34
C PRO A 7 14.08 -28.46 -16.85
N VAL A 8 13.92 -28.61 -15.56
CA VAL A 8 12.60 -28.51 -14.92
C VAL A 8 12.07 -27.12 -15.24
N ALA A 9 11.12 -27.06 -16.15
CA ALA A 9 10.41 -25.82 -16.43
C ALA A 9 9.66 -25.42 -15.16
N THR A 10 10.19 -24.48 -14.41
CA THR A 10 9.47 -23.81 -13.34
C THR A 10 8.38 -22.99 -14.01
N THR A 11 7.18 -23.57 -14.07
CA THR A 11 6.01 -22.84 -14.56
C THR A 11 5.70 -21.74 -13.56
N GLU A 12 5.91 -20.50 -13.93
CA GLU A 12 5.47 -19.39 -13.09
C GLU A 12 3.94 -19.47 -12.93
N PRO A 13 3.43 -19.27 -11.70
CA PRO A 13 2.00 -19.33 -11.48
C PRO A 13 1.29 -18.24 -12.29
N SER A 14 0.13 -18.56 -12.85
CA SER A 14 -0.70 -17.57 -13.54
C SER A 14 -1.13 -16.46 -12.58
N LEU A 15 -1.42 -15.27 -13.11
CA LEU A 15 -1.91 -14.15 -12.31
C LEU A 15 -3.18 -14.54 -11.52
N ASN A 16 -4.08 -15.31 -12.12
CA ASN A 16 -5.28 -15.80 -11.44
C ASN A 16 -4.94 -16.71 -10.26
N ALA A 17 -3.96 -17.61 -10.43
CA ALA A 17 -3.51 -18.47 -9.34
C ALA A 17 -2.88 -17.68 -8.18
N LEU A 18 -2.13 -16.63 -8.47
CA LEU A 18 -1.58 -15.73 -7.45
C LEU A 18 -2.69 -14.98 -6.71
N ILE A 19 -3.68 -14.49 -7.43
CA ILE A 19 -4.85 -13.82 -6.83
C ILE A 19 -5.62 -14.79 -5.94
N ASP A 20 -5.90 -15.99 -6.40
CA ASP A 20 -6.62 -17.01 -5.62
C ASP A 20 -5.86 -17.39 -4.35
N THR A 21 -4.54 -17.53 -4.42
CA THR A 21 -3.69 -17.78 -3.26
C THR A 21 -3.73 -16.63 -2.25
N ALA A 22 -3.65 -15.39 -2.73
CA ALA A 22 -3.74 -14.20 -1.89
C ALA A 22 -5.12 -14.09 -1.22
N VAL A 23 -6.19 -14.35 -1.95
CA VAL A 23 -7.56 -14.36 -1.41
C VAL A 23 -7.72 -15.42 -0.33
N ALA A 24 -7.25 -16.63 -0.57
CA ALA A 24 -7.32 -17.72 0.41
C ALA A 24 -6.58 -17.36 1.71
N GLY A 25 -5.38 -16.80 1.61
CA GLY A 25 -4.60 -16.34 2.75
C GLY A 25 -5.29 -15.22 3.53
N LEU A 26 -5.95 -14.31 2.84
CA LEU A 26 -6.67 -13.19 3.46
C LEU A 26 -8.00 -13.64 4.08
N ASN A 27 -8.68 -14.61 3.51
CA ASN A 27 -9.92 -15.15 4.07
C ASN A 27 -9.71 -15.83 5.43
N ASP A 28 -8.53 -16.39 5.69
CA ASP A 28 -8.16 -16.92 7.00
C ASP A 28 -8.07 -15.83 8.08
N ILE A 29 -7.76 -14.59 7.67
CA ILE A 29 -7.61 -13.44 8.57
C ILE A 29 -8.92 -12.66 8.67
N ILE A 30 -9.65 -12.54 7.56
CA ILE A 30 -10.86 -11.73 7.44
C ILE A 30 -12.01 -12.61 7.00
N LEU A 31 -12.73 -13.14 7.97
CA LEU A 31 -13.84 -14.05 7.75
C LEU A 31 -15.06 -13.36 7.10
N GLY A 32 -15.62 -13.99 6.09
CA GLY A 32 -16.92 -13.63 5.51
C GLY A 32 -16.92 -12.45 4.54
N LYS A 33 -15.75 -11.97 4.08
CA LYS A 33 -15.64 -10.82 3.18
C LYS A 33 -14.86 -11.10 1.89
N GLU A 34 -15.05 -12.27 1.31
CA GLU A 34 -14.30 -12.69 0.11
C GLU A 34 -14.47 -11.75 -1.07
N THR A 35 -15.70 -11.29 -1.34
CA THR A 35 -15.97 -10.35 -2.45
C THR A 35 -15.23 -9.02 -2.26
N GLN A 36 -15.26 -8.49 -1.05
CA GLN A 36 -14.57 -7.24 -0.71
C GLN A 36 -13.05 -7.40 -0.84
N VAL A 37 -12.50 -8.52 -0.39
CA VAL A 37 -11.07 -8.84 -0.54
C VAL A 37 -10.67 -8.92 -2.01
N ARG A 38 -11.47 -9.58 -2.85
CA ARG A 38 -11.21 -9.66 -4.29
C ARG A 38 -11.24 -8.31 -4.98
N LEU A 39 -12.18 -7.43 -4.60
CA LEU A 39 -12.26 -6.07 -5.12
C LEU A 39 -11.04 -5.24 -4.69
N CYS A 40 -10.59 -5.37 -3.46
CA CYS A 40 -9.38 -4.72 -2.97
C CYS A 40 -8.16 -5.14 -3.78
N LEU A 41 -7.97 -6.43 -3.98
CA LEU A 41 -6.86 -6.97 -4.76
C LEU A 41 -6.90 -6.51 -6.21
N ALA A 42 -8.08 -6.54 -6.85
CA ALA A 42 -8.25 -6.06 -8.21
C ALA A 42 -7.86 -4.58 -8.35
N CYS A 43 -8.26 -3.75 -7.40
CA CYS A 43 -7.90 -2.33 -7.37
C CYS A 43 -6.39 -2.14 -7.22
N LEU A 44 -5.74 -2.86 -6.32
CA LEU A 44 -4.30 -2.77 -6.09
C LEU A 44 -3.50 -3.23 -7.32
N PHE A 45 -3.90 -4.32 -7.96
CA PHE A 45 -3.25 -4.79 -9.19
C PHE A 45 -3.43 -3.83 -10.37
N ALA A 46 -4.54 -3.09 -10.40
CA ALA A 46 -4.78 -2.04 -11.38
C ALA A 46 -4.08 -0.71 -11.02
N ARG A 47 -3.31 -0.67 -9.95
CA ARG A 47 -2.69 0.56 -9.37
C ARG A 47 -3.70 1.65 -9.06
N GLY A 48 -4.88 1.24 -8.65
CA GLY A 48 -5.95 2.15 -8.27
C GLY A 48 -5.91 2.51 -6.80
N HIS A 49 -6.82 3.37 -6.42
CA HIS A 49 -7.03 3.80 -5.05
C HIS A 49 -8.40 3.35 -4.56
N LEU A 50 -8.43 2.86 -3.32
CA LEU A 50 -9.64 2.36 -2.68
C LEU A 50 -10.20 3.38 -1.70
N LEU A 51 -11.49 3.61 -1.78
CA LEU A 51 -12.22 4.25 -0.71
C LEU A 51 -12.94 3.18 0.12
N ILE A 52 -12.58 3.09 1.39
CA ILE A 52 -13.22 2.17 2.33
C ILE A 52 -14.15 2.98 3.22
N GLU A 53 -15.44 2.88 2.95
CA GLU A 53 -16.48 3.42 3.80
C GLU A 53 -17.00 2.32 4.72
N ASP A 54 -16.77 2.47 6.00
CA ASP A 54 -17.19 1.48 6.97
C ASP A 54 -17.43 2.10 8.34
N ILE A 55 -18.13 1.36 9.19
CA ILE A 55 -18.40 1.73 10.57
C ILE A 55 -17.06 1.77 11.33
N PRO A 56 -16.80 2.82 12.14
CA PRO A 56 -15.57 2.91 12.93
C PRO A 56 -15.32 1.65 13.77
N GLY A 57 -14.10 1.13 13.70
CA GLY A 57 -13.66 -0.02 14.49
C GLY A 57 -13.72 -1.37 13.77
N VAL A 58 -14.07 -1.41 12.48
CA VAL A 58 -14.19 -2.67 11.73
C VAL A 58 -12.95 -2.93 10.85
N GLY A 59 -11.82 -3.20 11.46
CA GLY A 59 -10.71 -3.89 10.83
C GLY A 59 -10.06 -3.28 9.58
N LYS A 60 -10.23 -1.98 9.28
CA LYS A 60 -9.58 -1.33 8.13
C LYS A 60 -8.06 -1.45 8.18
N THR A 61 -7.48 -1.18 9.34
CA THR A 61 -6.04 -1.29 9.57
C THR A 61 -5.59 -2.74 9.45
N THR A 62 -6.36 -3.68 9.98
CA THR A 62 -6.07 -5.11 9.87
C THR A 62 -6.10 -5.57 8.42
N LEU A 63 -7.09 -5.14 7.63
CA LEU A 63 -7.19 -5.44 6.20
C LEU A 63 -5.98 -4.91 5.44
N ALA A 64 -5.64 -3.65 5.63
CA ALA A 64 -4.50 -3.02 4.95
C ALA A 64 -3.18 -3.71 5.29
N HIS A 65 -2.98 -4.04 6.57
CA HIS A 65 -1.81 -4.78 7.02
C HIS A 65 -1.73 -6.18 6.42
N ALA A 66 -2.85 -6.91 6.40
CA ALA A 66 -2.93 -8.24 5.82
C ALA A 66 -2.66 -8.22 4.31
N LEU A 67 -3.19 -7.24 3.57
CA LEU A 67 -2.92 -7.05 2.15
C LEU A 67 -1.43 -6.81 1.90
N ALA A 68 -0.82 -5.90 2.66
CA ALA A 68 0.59 -5.60 2.52
C ALA A 68 1.48 -6.82 2.78
N ARG A 69 1.21 -7.57 3.83
CA ARG A 69 1.96 -8.79 4.17
C ARG A 69 1.80 -9.88 3.12
N SER A 70 0.58 -10.11 2.66
CA SER A 70 0.29 -11.15 1.66
C SER A 70 0.94 -10.88 0.32
N LEU A 71 1.07 -9.61 -0.07
CA LEU A 71 1.65 -9.19 -1.35
C LEU A 71 3.13 -8.80 -1.25
N GLY A 72 3.71 -8.82 -0.06
CA GLY A 72 5.10 -8.42 0.16
C GLY A 72 5.35 -6.94 -0.10
N LEU A 73 4.36 -6.09 0.18
CA LEU A 73 4.45 -4.64 -0.04
C LEU A 73 4.92 -3.90 1.20
N SER A 74 5.67 -2.82 1.00
CA SER A 74 5.92 -1.86 2.07
C SER A 74 4.61 -1.15 2.43
N TYR A 75 4.40 -0.94 3.72
CA TYR A 75 3.15 -0.41 4.25
C TYR A 75 3.41 0.76 5.18
N GLN A 76 2.61 1.81 5.04
CA GLN A 76 2.56 2.92 5.97
C GLN A 76 1.11 3.33 6.24
N ARG A 77 0.84 3.70 7.48
CA ARG A 77 -0.43 4.31 7.88
C ARG A 77 -0.20 5.79 8.12
N ILE A 78 -1.03 6.62 7.50
CA ILE A 78 -1.06 8.06 7.75
C ILE A 78 -2.37 8.39 8.42
N GLN A 79 -2.32 8.80 9.67
CA GLN A 79 -3.49 9.32 10.37
C GLN A 79 -3.55 10.83 10.20
N PHE A 80 -4.59 11.30 9.51
CA PHE A 80 -4.78 12.71 9.25
C PHE A 80 -5.34 13.41 10.48
N THR A 81 -4.71 14.50 10.83
CA THR A 81 -5.12 15.39 11.94
C THR A 81 -5.10 16.83 11.43
N SER A 82 -5.66 17.75 12.21
CA SER A 82 -5.63 19.19 11.89
C SER A 82 -4.22 19.78 11.91
N ASP A 83 -3.26 19.09 12.56
CA ASP A 83 -1.87 19.54 12.68
C ASP A 83 -0.94 18.93 11.62
N LEU A 84 -1.42 17.95 10.86
CA LEU A 84 -0.61 17.27 9.85
C LEU A 84 -0.27 18.24 8.70
N LEU A 85 1.02 18.37 8.42
CA LEU A 85 1.53 19.20 7.34
C LEU A 85 1.76 18.39 6.08
N PRO A 86 1.73 19.03 4.88
CA PRO A 86 2.14 18.37 3.63
C PRO A 86 3.51 17.70 3.70
N ALA A 87 4.47 18.30 4.39
CA ALA A 87 5.80 17.74 4.59
C ALA A 87 5.80 16.43 5.40
N ASP A 88 4.84 16.24 6.30
CA ASP A 88 4.66 14.99 7.05
C ASP A 88 4.19 13.83 6.16
N ILE A 89 3.60 14.14 5.02
CA ILE A 89 3.11 13.17 4.03
C ILE A 89 4.17 12.87 2.98
N ILE A 90 4.72 13.91 2.37
CA ILE A 90 5.62 13.81 1.21
C ILE A 90 7.06 13.62 1.63
N GLY A 91 7.47 14.20 2.75
CA GLY A 91 8.84 14.25 3.21
C GLY A 91 9.46 15.63 3.06
N VAL A 92 10.72 15.72 3.42
CA VAL A 92 11.45 16.99 3.48
C VAL A 92 12.87 16.85 2.94
N SER A 93 13.40 17.94 2.40
CA SER A 93 14.81 18.05 2.09
C SER A 93 15.56 18.60 3.31
N VAL A 94 16.55 17.87 3.77
CA VAL A 94 17.36 18.21 4.93
C VAL A 94 18.78 18.51 4.47
N PHE A 95 19.35 19.62 4.96
CA PHE A 95 20.75 19.96 4.72
C PHE A 95 21.66 19.07 5.58
N GLU A 96 22.55 18.35 4.93
CA GLU A 96 23.56 17.53 5.61
C GLU A 96 24.87 18.28 5.68
N ALA A 97 25.27 18.68 6.89
CA ALA A 97 26.51 19.43 7.11
C ALA A 97 27.77 18.66 6.71
N ASP A 98 27.75 17.33 6.82
CA ASP A 98 28.88 16.47 6.49
C ASP A 98 29.20 16.44 5.00
N THR A 99 28.18 16.51 4.14
CA THR A 99 28.31 16.49 2.68
C THR A 99 28.16 17.86 2.04
N GLY A 100 27.62 18.84 2.77
CA GLY A 100 27.29 20.16 2.26
C GLY A 100 26.13 20.16 1.24
N GLN A 101 25.34 19.10 1.21
CA GLN A 101 24.25 18.91 0.26
C GLN A 101 22.90 18.74 0.94
N PHE A 102 21.84 19.03 0.21
CA PHE A 102 20.48 18.68 0.62
C PHE A 102 20.15 17.25 0.26
N ARG A 103 19.60 16.52 1.21
CA ARG A 103 19.10 15.16 1.00
C ARG A 103 17.60 15.12 1.24
N PHE A 104 16.87 14.54 0.28
CA PHE A 104 15.44 14.35 0.42
C PHE A 104 15.15 13.10 1.26
N HIS A 105 14.45 13.29 2.38
CA HIS A 105 13.94 12.23 3.22
C HIS A 105 12.49 11.95 2.85
N ARG A 106 12.25 10.78 2.27
CA ARG A 106 10.92 10.37 1.80
C ARG A 106 9.94 10.24 2.95
N GLY A 107 8.76 10.81 2.77
CA GLY A 107 7.65 10.65 3.68
C GLY A 107 6.91 9.32 3.48
N PRO A 108 5.91 9.05 4.32
CA PRO A 108 5.16 7.79 4.30
C PRO A 108 4.38 7.55 3.00
N VAL A 109 4.06 8.59 2.24
CA VAL A 109 3.33 8.45 0.95
C VAL A 109 4.09 7.64 -0.08
N PHE A 110 5.40 7.49 0.04
CA PHE A 110 6.22 6.70 -0.87
C PHE A 110 6.21 5.19 -0.59
N ALA A 111 5.51 4.72 0.44
CA ALA A 111 5.26 3.30 0.62
C ALA A 111 4.41 2.75 -0.52
N GLN A 112 4.55 1.46 -0.82
CA GLN A 112 3.81 0.82 -1.89
C GLN A 112 2.31 0.72 -1.57
N LEU A 113 1.97 0.55 -0.31
CA LEU A 113 0.60 0.58 0.19
C LEU A 113 0.48 1.57 1.35
N VAL A 114 -0.41 2.52 1.19
CA VAL A 114 -0.66 3.55 2.21
C VAL A 114 -2.12 3.49 2.65
N LEU A 115 -2.33 3.38 3.95
CA LEU A 115 -3.65 3.58 4.56
C LEU A 115 -3.77 5.03 5.03
N ALA A 116 -4.57 5.82 4.32
CA ALA A 116 -4.90 7.18 4.73
C ALA A 116 -6.18 7.16 5.58
N ASP A 117 -6.03 7.40 6.85
CA ASP A 117 -7.13 7.35 7.82
C ASP A 117 -7.53 8.74 8.29
N GLU A 118 -8.82 8.97 8.48
CA GLU A 118 -9.37 10.24 8.97
C GLU A 118 -9.03 11.45 8.07
N VAL A 119 -9.05 11.27 6.74
CA VAL A 119 -8.67 12.30 5.75
C VAL A 119 -9.51 13.58 5.89
N ASN A 120 -10.76 13.45 6.30
CA ASN A 120 -11.68 14.58 6.50
C ASN A 120 -11.27 15.51 7.65
N ARG A 121 -10.39 15.09 8.54
CA ARG A 121 -9.86 15.92 9.63
C ARG A 121 -8.68 16.80 9.22
N ALA A 122 -8.08 16.51 8.07
CA ALA A 122 -6.91 17.23 7.61
C ALA A 122 -7.25 18.62 7.08
N THR A 123 -6.24 19.49 7.10
CA THR A 123 -6.32 20.78 6.43
C THR A 123 -6.44 20.60 4.91
N PRO A 124 -7.01 21.58 4.18
CA PRO A 124 -7.05 21.52 2.72
C PRO A 124 -5.67 21.34 2.07
N LYS A 125 -4.62 21.91 2.63
CA LYS A 125 -3.25 21.76 2.14
C LYS A 125 -2.75 20.31 2.25
N ALA A 126 -3.00 19.66 3.38
CA ALA A 126 -2.62 18.26 3.58
C ALA A 126 -3.43 17.34 2.67
N GLN A 127 -4.72 17.58 2.50
CA GLN A 127 -5.58 16.83 1.57
C GLN A 127 -5.10 16.98 0.13
N SER A 128 -4.75 18.20 -0.29
CA SER A 128 -4.22 18.46 -1.63
C SER A 128 -2.91 17.73 -1.88
N ALA A 129 -2.02 17.67 -0.89
CA ALA A 129 -0.77 16.93 -0.99
C ALA A 129 -1.01 15.42 -1.19
N LEU A 130 -1.99 14.85 -0.49
CA LEU A 130 -2.38 13.44 -0.69
C LEU A 130 -2.94 13.21 -2.08
N LEU A 131 -3.87 14.05 -2.54
CA LEU A 131 -4.49 13.92 -3.85
C LEU A 131 -3.45 14.03 -4.98
N GLU A 132 -2.51 14.95 -4.87
CA GLU A 132 -1.41 15.09 -5.83
C GLU A 132 -0.54 13.82 -5.90
N ALA A 133 -0.20 13.24 -4.76
CA ALA A 133 0.53 11.97 -4.71
C ALA A 133 -0.26 10.82 -5.34
N MET A 134 -1.57 10.77 -5.15
CA MET A 134 -2.44 9.75 -5.75
C MET A 134 -2.51 9.87 -7.28
N GLU A 135 -2.56 11.09 -7.82
CA GLU A 135 -2.61 11.34 -9.26
C GLU A 135 -1.28 10.99 -9.94
N GLU A 136 -0.17 11.27 -9.31
CA GLU A 136 1.16 11.04 -9.87
C GLU A 136 1.64 9.58 -9.75
N HIS A 137 0.92 8.72 -9.04
CA HIS A 137 1.30 7.32 -8.79
C HIS A 137 2.73 7.16 -8.22
N GLN A 138 3.11 8.07 -7.36
CA GLN A 138 4.43 8.07 -6.72
C GLN A 138 4.50 7.13 -5.54
#